data_4faf1f4ec03fbe5b6da9e2736d534b28
#
_entry.id   4faf1f4ec03fbe5b6da9e2736d534b28
#
_cell.length_a   1.000
_cell.length_b   1.000
_cell.length_c   1.000
_cell.angle_alpha   90.00
_cell.angle_beta   90.00
_cell.angle_gamma   90.00
#
_symmetry.space_group_name_H-M   'P 1'
#
loop_
_entity.id
_entity.type
_entity.pdbx_description
1 polymer ?
#
loop_
_entity_poly.entity_id
_entity_poly.type
_entity_poly.pdbx_seq_one_letter_code
_entity_poly.pdbx_strand_id
1 'polypeptide(L)'
;MGYFNKPKPETIAERILENKSKYKFQIVELKKVVNDDDQSKFVRDMYQALVTGRKITPKMEKAINGIVKRNQPLEREKKRLKKERTLRKLQSLYDKLVDSKSSQYPQRVILSMMENTHKWGSLTKKQMEFCNTIFEKNIKKNEKNT
;
A
#
# COMPACT_ATOMS: atom_id res chain seq x y z
N MET A 1 -19.02 38.05 -18.43
CA MET A 1 -17.99 37.94 -17.43
C MET A 1 -18.14 36.70 -16.61
N GLY A 2 -17.21 35.79 -16.78
CA GLY A 2 -17.36 34.44 -16.35
C GLY A 2 -16.79 34.09 -14.97
N TYR A 3 -16.52 35.08 -14.12
CA TYR A 3 -15.82 34.83 -12.85
C TYR A 3 -16.57 33.95 -11.87
N PHE A 4 -17.90 34.01 -11.90
CA PHE A 4 -18.76 33.31 -10.95
C PHE A 4 -19.78 32.41 -11.62
N ASN A 5 -19.55 32.09 -12.90
CA ASN A 5 -20.45 31.20 -13.60
C ASN A 5 -20.33 29.78 -13.05
N LYS A 6 -21.36 29.32 -12.38
CA LYS A 6 -21.49 27.90 -12.06
C LYS A 6 -21.59 27.13 -13.37
N PRO A 7 -20.95 25.95 -13.47
CA PRO A 7 -21.10 25.14 -14.67
C PRO A 7 -22.58 24.89 -14.96
N LYS A 8 -22.97 25.08 -16.19
CA LYS A 8 -24.33 24.77 -16.61
C LYS A 8 -24.54 23.26 -16.54
N PRO A 9 -25.77 22.76 -16.25
CA PRO A 9 -26.05 21.34 -16.23
C PRO A 9 -25.59 20.60 -17.50
N GLU A 10 -25.74 21.23 -18.64
CA GLU A 10 -25.29 20.70 -19.94
C GLU A 10 -23.77 20.51 -19.99
N THR A 11 -23.04 21.46 -19.43
CA THR A 11 -21.57 21.39 -19.36
C THR A 11 -21.12 20.25 -18.44
N ILE A 12 -21.84 20.04 -17.33
CA ILE A 12 -21.59 18.92 -16.43
C ILE A 12 -21.84 17.60 -17.14
N ALA A 13 -22.96 17.47 -17.85
CA ALA A 13 -23.29 16.28 -18.63
C ALA A 13 -22.23 15.96 -19.68
N GLU A 14 -21.75 17.00 -20.39
CA GLU A 14 -20.66 16.85 -21.36
C GLU A 14 -19.37 16.37 -20.70
N ARG A 15 -19.02 16.90 -19.53
CA ARG A 15 -17.84 16.46 -18.77
C ARG A 15 -17.95 15.03 -18.29
N ILE A 16 -19.15 14.61 -17.87
CA ILE A 16 -19.38 13.20 -17.48
C ILE A 16 -19.07 12.28 -18.66
N LEU A 17 -19.59 12.61 -19.86
CA LEU A 17 -19.33 11.84 -21.07
C LEU A 17 -17.87 11.88 -21.45
N GLU A 18 -17.25 13.04 -21.40
CA GLU A 18 -15.82 13.21 -21.68
C GLU A 18 -14.95 12.39 -20.72
N ASN A 19 -15.23 12.46 -19.43
CA ASN A 19 -14.50 11.68 -18.43
C ASN A 19 -14.70 10.18 -18.62
N LYS A 20 -15.91 9.74 -18.93
CA LYS A 20 -16.20 8.33 -19.24
C LYS A 20 -15.44 7.82 -20.46
N SER A 21 -15.25 8.68 -21.45
CA SER A 21 -14.48 8.33 -22.65
C SER A 21 -12.98 8.36 -22.37
N LYS A 22 -12.49 9.44 -21.81
CA LYS A 22 -11.05 9.66 -21.57
C LYS A 22 -10.48 8.75 -20.50
N TYR A 23 -11.24 8.52 -19.43
CA TYR A 23 -10.79 7.75 -18.26
C TYR A 23 -11.53 6.42 -18.09
N LYS A 24 -11.97 5.83 -19.19
CA LYS A 24 -12.75 4.58 -19.18
C LYS A 24 -12.09 3.47 -18.36
N PHE A 25 -10.81 3.23 -18.60
CA PHE A 25 -10.03 2.22 -17.90
C PHE A 25 -9.88 2.55 -16.43
N GLN A 26 -9.53 3.81 -16.12
CA GLN A 26 -9.35 4.28 -14.76
C GLN A 26 -10.64 4.17 -13.94
N ILE A 27 -11.77 4.53 -14.53
CA ILE A 27 -13.08 4.43 -13.86
C ILE A 27 -13.39 2.98 -13.48
N VAL A 28 -13.18 2.04 -14.39
CA VAL A 28 -13.41 0.61 -14.12
C VAL A 28 -12.50 0.12 -13.00
N GLU A 29 -11.21 0.46 -13.05
CA GLU A 29 -10.24 0.03 -12.05
C GLU A 29 -10.49 0.67 -10.67
N LEU A 30 -10.83 1.96 -10.63
CA LEU A 30 -11.17 2.64 -9.38
C LEU A 30 -12.45 2.05 -8.77
N LYS A 31 -13.43 1.69 -9.59
CA LYS A 31 -14.66 1.06 -9.09
C LYS A 31 -14.36 -0.26 -8.36
N LYS A 32 -13.43 -1.05 -8.88
CA LYS A 32 -12.99 -2.27 -8.22
C LYS A 32 -12.37 -1.98 -6.85
N VAL A 33 -11.52 -0.95 -6.77
CA VAL A 33 -10.90 -0.52 -5.51
C VAL A 33 -11.96 0.01 -4.55
N VAL A 34 -12.92 0.79 -5.04
CA VAL A 34 -14.02 1.36 -4.24
C VAL A 34 -14.93 0.28 -3.66
N ASN A 35 -15.04 -0.87 -4.26
CA ASN A 35 -15.85 -1.98 -3.75
C ASN A 35 -15.14 -2.82 -2.70
N ASP A 36 -13.83 -2.62 -2.47
CA ASP A 36 -13.09 -3.30 -1.42
C ASP A 36 -13.30 -2.58 -0.08
N ASP A 37 -13.41 -3.32 1.02
CA ASP A 37 -13.75 -2.77 2.33
C ASP A 37 -12.68 -1.86 2.96
N ASP A 38 -11.44 -1.95 2.50
CA ASP A 38 -10.27 -1.25 3.09
C ASP A 38 -9.87 0.04 2.37
N GLN A 39 -10.87 0.83 1.86
CA GLN A 39 -10.51 1.96 1.07
C GLN A 39 -10.39 3.26 1.78
N SER A 40 -9.41 4.07 1.36
CA SER A 40 -9.31 5.45 1.81
C SER A 40 -10.41 6.31 1.18
N LYS A 41 -10.84 7.32 1.93
CA LYS A 41 -11.75 8.35 1.45
C LYS A 41 -11.21 9.01 0.17
N PHE A 42 -9.89 9.17 0.07
CA PHE A 42 -9.24 9.77 -1.08
C PHE A 42 -9.53 9.01 -2.39
N VAL A 43 -9.48 7.69 -2.37
CA VAL A 43 -9.79 6.86 -3.55
C VAL A 43 -11.24 7.06 -3.97
N ARG A 44 -12.17 7.06 -3.01
CA ARG A 44 -13.59 7.31 -3.28
C ARG A 44 -13.83 8.69 -3.85
N ASP A 45 -13.14 9.72 -3.33
CA ASP A 45 -13.26 11.09 -3.82
C ASP A 45 -12.76 11.20 -5.26
N MET A 46 -11.68 10.50 -5.63
CA MET A 46 -11.18 10.47 -7.00
C MET A 46 -12.16 9.78 -7.95
N TYR A 47 -12.74 8.67 -7.53
CA TYR A 47 -13.79 7.99 -8.31
C TYR A 47 -15.00 8.90 -8.52
N GLN A 48 -15.49 9.53 -7.46
CA GLN A 48 -16.62 10.46 -7.53
C GLN A 48 -16.33 11.64 -8.45
N ALA A 49 -15.13 12.19 -8.41
CA ALA A 49 -14.74 13.28 -9.29
C ALA A 49 -14.88 12.89 -10.77
N LEU A 50 -14.47 11.68 -11.13
CA LEU A 50 -14.57 11.20 -12.49
C LEU A 50 -16.02 11.00 -12.95
N VAL A 51 -16.86 10.38 -12.12
CA VAL A 51 -18.23 10.01 -12.50
C VAL A 51 -19.22 11.16 -12.38
N THR A 52 -18.90 12.20 -11.61
CA THR A 52 -19.77 13.36 -11.43
C THR A 52 -19.44 14.54 -12.36
N GLY A 53 -18.48 14.36 -13.26
CA GLY A 53 -18.13 15.38 -14.26
C GLY A 53 -17.28 16.52 -13.72
N ARG A 54 -16.53 16.31 -12.64
CA ARG A 54 -15.57 17.29 -12.16
C ARG A 54 -14.40 17.43 -13.13
N LYS A 55 -13.85 18.63 -13.21
CA LYS A 55 -12.64 18.87 -13.98
C LYS A 55 -11.47 18.15 -13.31
N ILE A 56 -10.78 17.30 -14.06
CA ILE A 56 -9.64 16.55 -13.55
C ILE A 56 -8.36 17.35 -13.81
N THR A 57 -7.72 17.77 -12.72
CA THR A 57 -6.44 18.49 -12.79
C THR A 57 -5.31 17.52 -13.10
N PRO A 58 -4.14 17.98 -13.63
CA PRO A 58 -2.99 17.09 -13.82
C PRO A 58 -2.54 16.37 -12.55
N LYS A 59 -2.65 17.02 -11.41
CA LYS A 59 -2.34 16.43 -10.10
C LYS A 59 -3.30 15.31 -9.75
N MET A 60 -4.59 15.50 -10.00
CA MET A 60 -5.62 14.46 -9.81
C MET A 60 -5.38 13.28 -10.76
N GLU A 61 -5.09 13.55 -12.01
CA GLU A 61 -4.81 12.52 -13.01
C GLU A 61 -3.61 11.65 -12.60
N LYS A 62 -2.54 12.27 -12.11
CA LYS A 62 -1.37 11.57 -11.60
C LYS A 62 -1.72 10.69 -10.41
N ALA A 63 -2.53 11.19 -9.47
CA ALA A 63 -2.99 10.44 -8.32
C ALA A 63 -3.86 9.25 -8.73
N ILE A 64 -4.80 9.45 -9.65
CA ILE A 64 -5.66 8.39 -10.18
C ILE A 64 -4.83 7.29 -10.85
N ASN A 65 -3.90 7.68 -11.72
CA ASN A 65 -3.04 6.72 -12.41
C ASN A 65 -2.15 5.94 -11.43
N GLY A 66 -1.69 6.59 -10.36
CA GLY A 66 -0.94 5.93 -9.30
C GLY A 66 -1.76 4.87 -8.57
N ILE A 67 -3.02 5.18 -8.24
CA ILE A 67 -3.93 4.23 -7.60
C ILE A 67 -4.18 3.02 -8.52
N VAL A 68 -4.48 3.28 -9.79
CA VAL A 68 -4.74 2.24 -10.78
C VAL A 68 -3.52 1.32 -10.94
N LYS A 69 -2.32 1.91 -11.05
CA LYS A 69 -1.07 1.15 -11.19
C LYS A 69 -0.83 0.24 -9.98
N ARG A 70 -0.99 0.77 -8.76
CA ARG A 70 -0.78 -0.01 -7.53
C ARG A 70 -1.75 -1.18 -7.38
N ASN A 71 -2.92 -1.10 -8.01
CA ASN A 71 -3.97 -2.11 -7.90
C ASN A 71 -4.03 -3.08 -9.08
N GLN A 72 -3.10 -2.99 -10.03
CA GLN A 72 -3.00 -3.96 -11.11
C GLN A 72 -2.60 -5.33 -10.55
N PRO A 73 -3.09 -6.45 -11.14
CA PRO A 73 -2.80 -7.79 -10.64
C PRO A 73 -1.31 -8.08 -10.47
N LEU A 74 -0.48 -7.63 -11.41
CA LEU A 74 0.96 -7.83 -11.33
C LEU A 74 1.59 -7.09 -10.14
N GLU A 75 1.16 -5.85 -9.90
CA GLU A 75 1.66 -5.06 -8.77
C GLU A 75 1.18 -5.63 -7.43
N ARG A 76 -0.07 -6.09 -7.36
CA ARG A 76 -0.62 -6.77 -6.18
C ARG A 76 0.17 -8.04 -5.88
N GLU A 77 0.52 -8.81 -6.90
CA GLU A 77 1.29 -10.03 -6.76
C GLU A 77 2.70 -9.74 -6.25
N LYS A 78 3.36 -8.71 -6.76
CA LYS A 78 4.67 -8.27 -6.27
C LYS A 78 4.64 -7.91 -4.80
N LYS A 79 3.61 -7.17 -4.36
CA LYS A 79 3.43 -6.81 -2.95
C LYS A 79 3.20 -8.03 -2.09
N ARG A 80 2.35 -8.95 -2.53
CA ARG A 80 2.08 -10.20 -1.83
C ARG A 80 3.35 -11.02 -1.63
N LEU A 81 4.13 -11.19 -2.68
CA LEU A 81 5.39 -11.93 -2.63
C LEU A 81 6.41 -11.25 -1.71
N LYS A 82 6.51 -9.92 -1.76
CA LYS A 82 7.39 -9.16 -0.87
C LYS A 82 7.00 -9.34 0.59
N LYS A 83 5.70 -9.26 0.89
CA LYS A 83 5.16 -9.49 2.22
C LYS A 83 5.48 -10.90 2.72
N GLU A 84 5.25 -11.91 1.90
CA GLU A 84 5.56 -13.30 2.24
C GLU A 84 7.05 -13.50 2.53
N ARG A 85 7.94 -12.96 1.71
CA ARG A 85 9.38 -13.04 1.94
C ARG A 85 9.78 -12.40 3.27
N THR A 86 9.23 -11.23 3.56
CA THR A 86 9.50 -10.52 4.83
C THR A 86 9.04 -11.37 6.01
N LEU A 87 7.84 -11.93 5.94
CA LEU A 87 7.29 -12.78 7.01
C LEU A 87 8.14 -14.05 7.21
N ARG A 88 8.60 -14.67 6.13
CA ARG A 88 9.49 -15.84 6.20
C ARG A 88 10.80 -15.51 6.88
N LYS A 89 11.40 -14.37 6.55
CA LYS A 89 12.65 -13.92 7.17
C LYS A 89 12.45 -13.66 8.66
N LEU A 90 11.36 -13.01 9.03
CA LEU A 90 11.04 -12.74 10.44
C LEU A 90 10.76 -14.04 11.20
N GLN A 91 10.03 -14.98 10.59
CA GLN A 91 9.77 -16.28 11.22
C GLN A 91 11.07 -17.06 11.44
N SER A 92 11.96 -17.08 10.45
CA SER A 92 13.26 -17.73 10.57
C SER A 92 14.10 -17.11 11.68
N LEU A 93 14.12 -15.78 11.76
CA LEU A 93 14.83 -15.07 12.81
C LEU A 93 14.24 -15.38 14.20
N TYR A 94 12.91 -15.39 14.31
CA TYR A 94 12.22 -15.75 15.55
C TYR A 94 12.57 -17.16 15.99
N ASP A 95 12.52 -18.13 15.09
CA ASP A 95 12.84 -19.53 15.37
C ASP A 95 14.28 -19.68 15.87
N LYS A 96 15.22 -18.97 15.26
CA LYS A 96 16.62 -18.97 15.67
C LYS A 96 16.80 -18.34 17.06
N LEU A 97 16.06 -17.28 17.37
CA LEU A 97 16.08 -16.66 18.70
C LEU A 97 15.57 -17.62 19.77
N VAL A 98 14.50 -18.34 19.48
CA VAL A 98 13.96 -19.37 20.39
C VAL A 98 14.99 -20.48 20.60
N ASP A 99 15.58 -21.00 19.53
CA ASP A 99 16.57 -22.08 19.59
C ASP A 99 17.85 -21.67 20.33
N SER A 100 18.27 -20.41 20.20
CA SER A 100 19.45 -19.89 20.86
C SER A 100 19.22 -19.53 22.32
N LYS A 101 18.00 -19.72 22.83
CA LYS A 101 17.59 -19.36 24.19
C LYS A 101 17.85 -17.88 24.51
N SER A 102 17.65 -17.02 23.54
CA SER A 102 17.78 -15.58 23.70
C SER A 102 16.75 -15.03 24.70
N SER A 103 16.98 -13.80 25.19
CA SER A 103 16.02 -13.13 26.05
C SER A 103 14.68 -12.93 25.35
N GLN A 104 13.61 -12.79 26.11
CA GLN A 104 12.26 -12.62 25.59
C GLN A 104 12.09 -11.31 24.80
N TYR A 105 12.90 -10.29 25.11
CA TYR A 105 12.75 -8.98 24.47
C TYR A 105 12.95 -9.03 22.94
N PRO A 106 14.04 -9.59 22.39
CA PRO A 106 14.18 -9.72 20.94
C PRO A 106 13.04 -10.52 20.31
N GLN A 107 12.58 -11.58 20.96
CA GLN A 107 11.47 -12.40 20.46
C GLN A 107 10.19 -11.60 20.35
N ARG A 108 9.85 -10.80 21.37
CA ARG A 108 8.66 -9.93 21.35
C ARG A 108 8.72 -8.88 20.25
N VAL A 109 9.90 -8.30 20.04
CA VAL A 109 10.08 -7.29 18.99
C VAL A 109 9.86 -7.90 17.60
N ILE A 110 10.39 -9.09 17.36
CA ILE A 110 10.18 -9.78 16.08
C ILE A 110 8.70 -10.14 15.88
N LEU A 111 8.01 -10.61 16.90
CA LEU A 111 6.57 -10.87 16.80
C LEU A 111 5.78 -9.60 16.48
N SER A 112 6.13 -8.47 17.10
CA SER A 112 5.52 -7.18 16.81
C SER A 112 5.76 -6.75 15.36
N MET A 113 6.97 -6.97 14.85
CA MET A 113 7.30 -6.69 13.45
C MET A 113 6.52 -7.58 12.48
N MET A 114 6.28 -8.84 12.83
CA MET A 114 5.44 -9.73 12.04
C MET A 114 4.01 -9.21 11.97
N GLU A 115 3.43 -8.76 13.08
CA GLU A 115 2.11 -8.13 13.10
C GLU A 115 2.07 -6.89 12.21
N ASN A 116 3.08 -6.03 12.31
CA ASN A 116 3.18 -4.82 11.49
C ASN A 116 3.30 -5.17 10.00
N THR A 117 4.05 -6.22 9.67
CA THR A 117 4.17 -6.69 8.28
C THR A 117 2.83 -7.21 7.76
N HIS A 118 2.08 -7.96 8.56
CA HIS A 118 0.73 -8.39 8.19
C HIS A 118 -0.19 -7.21 7.91
N LYS A 119 -0.11 -6.18 8.75
CA LYS A 119 -0.96 -5.00 8.66
C LYS A 119 -0.56 -4.05 7.53
N TRP A 120 0.74 -3.77 7.38
CA TRP A 120 1.25 -2.74 6.48
C TRP A 120 1.95 -3.28 5.22
N GLY A 121 2.26 -4.59 5.19
CA GLY A 121 2.85 -5.25 4.02
C GLY A 121 4.36 -5.16 3.92
N SER A 122 5.04 -4.36 4.74
CA SER A 122 6.49 -4.20 4.69
C SER A 122 7.04 -3.64 5.99
N LEU A 123 8.35 -3.74 6.16
CA LEU A 123 9.08 -3.14 7.28
C LEU A 123 9.70 -1.81 6.85
N THR A 124 9.82 -0.88 7.80
CA THR A 124 10.59 0.33 7.60
C THR A 124 12.10 0.00 7.57
N LYS A 125 12.90 0.94 7.03
CA LYS A 125 14.36 0.80 7.01
C LYS A 125 14.93 0.60 8.42
N LYS A 126 14.42 1.37 9.39
CA LYS A 126 14.84 1.26 10.79
C LYS A 126 14.51 -0.11 11.39
N GLN A 127 13.35 -0.66 11.06
CA GLN A 127 12.95 -2.00 11.51
C GLN A 127 13.86 -3.08 10.90
N MET A 128 14.21 -2.96 9.63
CA MET A 128 15.14 -3.87 8.97
C MET A 128 16.53 -3.82 9.59
N GLU A 129 17.03 -2.62 9.88
CA GLU A 129 18.31 -2.43 10.56
C GLU A 129 18.30 -3.04 11.96
N PHE A 130 17.19 -2.91 12.67
CA PHE A 130 17.02 -3.51 14.00
C PHE A 130 17.03 -5.04 13.92
N CYS A 131 16.40 -5.64 12.94
CA CYS A 131 16.44 -7.08 12.70
C CYS A 131 17.88 -7.56 12.47
N ASN A 132 18.65 -6.84 11.66
CA ASN A 132 20.05 -7.15 11.39
C ASN A 132 20.88 -7.06 12.69
N THR A 133 20.62 -6.06 13.51
CA THR A 133 21.29 -5.90 14.81
C THR A 133 20.99 -7.07 15.74
N ILE A 134 19.73 -7.48 15.82
CA ILE A 134 19.33 -8.64 16.62
C ILE A 134 20.04 -9.91 16.14
N PHE A 135 20.06 -10.11 14.83
CA PHE A 135 20.74 -11.27 14.24
C PHE A 135 22.22 -11.29 14.59
N GLU A 136 22.92 -10.16 14.40
CA GLU A 136 24.35 -10.06 14.72
C GLU A 136 24.63 -10.32 16.19
N LYS A 137 23.85 -9.75 17.09
CA LYS A 137 24.09 -9.84 18.54
C LYS A 137 23.70 -11.19 19.15
N ASN A 138 22.61 -11.79 18.70
CA ASN A 138 22.01 -12.94 19.38
C ASN A 138 22.21 -14.27 18.66
N ILE A 139 22.41 -14.27 17.36
CA ILE A 139 22.48 -15.50 16.56
C ILE A 139 23.91 -15.74 16.05
N LYS A 140 24.44 -14.79 15.29
CA LYS A 140 25.76 -14.92 14.71
C LYS A 140 26.85 -15.05 15.76
N LYS A 141 26.73 -14.31 16.86
CA LYS A 141 27.67 -14.41 17.98
C LYS A 141 27.63 -15.80 18.63
N ASN A 142 26.46 -16.38 18.81
CA ASN A 142 26.29 -17.72 19.37
C ASN A 142 26.85 -18.80 18.42
N GLU A 143 26.66 -18.66 17.11
CA GLU A 143 27.23 -19.57 16.11
C GLU A 143 28.77 -19.57 16.15
N LYS A 144 29.38 -18.40 16.39
CA LYS A 144 30.85 -18.29 16.50
C LYS A 144 31.42 -18.94 17.79
N ASN A 145 30.61 -19.04 18.84
CA ASN A 145 31.02 -19.56 20.13
C ASN A 145 30.78 -21.07 20.26
N THR A 146 30.21 -21.68 19.23
CA THR A 146 30.04 -23.12 19.15
C THR A 146 31.09 -23.70 18.22
#